data_9dc529db5a86e96a747cdf1dbff342b1
#
_entry.id   9dc529db5a86e96a747cdf1dbff342b1
#
_cell.length_a   1.000
_cell.length_b   1.000
_cell.length_c   1.000
_cell.angle_alpha   90.00
_cell.angle_beta   90.00
_cell.angle_gamma   90.00
#
_symmetry.space_group_name_H-M   'P 1'
#
loop_
_entity.id
_entity.type
_entity.pdbx_description
1 polymer ?
#
loop_
_entity_poly.entity_id
_entity_poly.type
_entity_poly.pdbx_seq_one_letter_code
_entity_poly.pdbx_strand_id
1 'polypeptide(L)'
;VALAVGVGVGWHQWQQQPTFTSSHLTPRGQARTITLPDGTALSLDADTQAQVTLYRDRREVRITQGQILFAVAPDSARPFHVLVGPARVTVGGTRFSVRYRATGMEAGSAKVAVQEGHVRVAGAQGTAAADAAPAALVAGQALSVSPAGVLGPVSAVAPGSIALWRKGLIRFENTPLADAWWNWSATGRPAW
;
A
#
# COMPACT_ATOMS: atom_id res chain seq x y z
N VAL A 1 32.66 26.96 -9.54
CA VAL A 1 32.30 25.54 -9.34
C VAL A 1 31.64 25.36 -7.97
N ALA A 2 32.17 25.92 -6.87
CA ALA A 2 31.60 25.79 -5.51
C ALA A 2 30.18 26.36 -5.35
N LEU A 3 29.86 27.48 -6.03
CA LEU A 3 28.51 28.10 -5.99
C LEU A 3 27.43 27.23 -6.63
N ALA A 4 27.75 26.55 -7.73
CA ALA A 4 26.79 25.67 -8.44
C ALA A 4 26.45 24.41 -7.60
N VAL A 5 27.41 23.87 -6.86
CA VAL A 5 27.22 22.73 -5.96
C VAL A 5 26.33 23.12 -4.77
N GLY A 6 26.52 24.31 -4.19
CA GLY A 6 25.71 24.81 -3.07
C GLY A 6 24.23 25.00 -3.44
N VAL A 7 23.96 25.52 -4.64
CA VAL A 7 22.60 25.71 -5.14
C VAL A 7 21.92 24.35 -5.39
N GLY A 8 22.63 23.38 -5.98
CA GLY A 8 22.09 22.04 -6.22
C GLY A 8 21.74 21.29 -4.95
N VAL A 9 22.59 21.36 -3.92
CA VAL A 9 22.34 20.73 -2.61
C VAL A 9 21.16 21.40 -1.91
N GLY A 10 21.09 22.73 -1.90
CA GLY A 10 19.98 23.47 -1.31
C GLY A 10 18.62 23.17 -1.99
N TRP A 11 18.61 23.08 -3.33
CA TRP A 11 17.43 22.70 -4.11
C TRP A 11 16.97 21.27 -3.80
N HIS A 12 17.89 20.34 -3.73
CA HIS A 12 17.59 18.94 -3.41
C HIS A 12 17.02 18.79 -1.98
N GLN A 13 17.61 19.45 -1.00
CA GLN A 13 17.10 19.47 0.37
C GLN A 13 15.71 20.11 0.46
N TRP A 14 15.47 21.18 -0.29
CA TRP A 14 14.18 21.85 -0.34
C TRP A 14 13.08 20.98 -0.94
N GLN A 15 13.38 20.16 -1.94
CA GLN A 15 12.44 19.19 -2.52
C GLN A 15 12.11 18.04 -1.57
N GLN A 16 13.04 17.66 -0.70
CA GLN A 16 12.85 16.59 0.29
C GLN A 16 12.07 17.02 1.54
N GLN A 17 11.78 18.30 1.69
CA GLN A 17 10.95 18.76 2.80
C GLN A 17 9.49 18.37 2.58
N PRO A 18 8.85 17.69 3.55
CA PRO A 18 7.43 17.36 3.46
C PRO A 18 6.58 18.63 3.44
N THR A 19 5.62 18.69 2.53
CA THR A 19 4.62 19.76 2.45
C THR A 19 3.38 19.44 3.27
N PHE A 20 3.15 18.15 3.51
CA PHE A 20 2.03 17.65 4.31
C PHE A 20 2.42 16.30 4.94
N THR A 21 2.08 16.12 6.20
CA THR A 21 2.23 14.85 6.90
C THR A 21 1.01 14.59 7.76
N SER A 22 0.48 13.36 7.70
CA SER A 22 -0.62 12.92 8.56
C SER A 22 -0.48 11.45 8.90
N SER A 23 -0.92 11.08 10.10
CA SER A 23 -0.96 9.70 10.56
C SER A 23 -2.40 9.28 10.79
N HIS A 24 -2.74 8.10 10.34
CA HIS A 24 -4.08 7.55 10.41
C HIS A 24 -4.05 6.19 11.08
N LEU A 25 -4.94 6.03 12.06
CA LEU A 25 -5.18 4.79 12.77
C LEU A 25 -6.66 4.48 12.70
N THR A 26 -7.01 3.25 12.30
CA THR A 26 -8.38 2.74 12.41
C THR A 26 -8.40 1.63 13.45
N PRO A 27 -9.28 1.72 14.46
CA PRO A 27 -9.44 0.65 15.43
C PRO A 27 -10.10 -0.58 14.80
N ARG A 28 -10.09 -1.68 15.54
CA ARG A 28 -10.79 -2.92 15.12
C ARG A 28 -12.27 -2.67 14.93
N GLY A 29 -12.84 -3.29 13.90
CA GLY A 29 -14.27 -3.18 13.59
C GLY A 29 -14.69 -1.87 12.91
N GLN A 30 -13.79 -0.94 12.67
CA GLN A 30 -14.09 0.33 12.03
C GLN A 30 -13.29 0.47 10.73
N ALA A 31 -13.97 0.85 9.66
CA ALA A 31 -13.34 1.26 8.41
C ALA A 31 -13.54 2.77 8.22
N ARG A 32 -12.56 3.44 7.62
CA ARG A 32 -12.60 4.89 7.41
C ARG A 32 -12.12 5.24 6.00
N THR A 33 -12.81 6.17 5.36
CA THR A 33 -12.33 6.77 4.11
C THR A 33 -11.87 8.20 4.38
N ILE A 34 -10.69 8.53 3.88
CA ILE A 34 -10.10 9.87 3.95
C ILE A 34 -9.74 10.34 2.54
N THR A 35 -9.82 11.64 2.32
CA THR A 35 -9.35 12.28 1.09
C THR A 35 -8.16 13.16 1.41
N LEU A 36 -7.07 12.97 0.67
CA LEU A 36 -5.85 13.74 0.81
C LEU A 36 -5.95 15.08 0.05
N PRO A 37 -5.08 16.06 0.36
CA PRO A 37 -5.07 17.35 -0.32
C PRO A 37 -4.83 17.28 -1.84
N ASP A 38 -4.23 16.20 -2.33
CA ASP A 38 -3.99 15.94 -3.75
C ASP A 38 -5.19 15.30 -4.48
N GLY A 39 -6.32 15.10 -3.77
CA GLY A 39 -7.51 14.44 -4.30
C GLY A 39 -7.49 12.90 -4.23
N THR A 40 -6.40 12.30 -3.76
CA THR A 40 -6.32 10.84 -3.55
C THR A 40 -7.24 10.41 -2.42
N ALA A 41 -8.06 9.39 -2.66
CA ALA A 41 -8.90 8.78 -1.63
C ALA A 41 -8.28 7.49 -1.10
N LEU A 42 -8.20 7.37 0.22
CA LEU A 42 -7.73 6.20 0.96
C LEU A 42 -8.90 5.60 1.73
N SER A 43 -9.27 4.36 1.44
CA SER A 43 -10.20 3.61 2.28
C SER A 43 -9.39 2.67 3.15
N LEU A 44 -9.34 2.95 4.45
CA LEU A 44 -8.63 2.16 5.45
C LEU A 44 -9.60 1.12 6.02
N ASP A 45 -9.16 -0.12 6.07
CA ASP A 45 -9.87 -1.20 6.75
C ASP A 45 -9.67 -1.12 8.27
N ALA A 46 -10.36 -1.99 9.00
CA ALA A 46 -10.15 -2.17 10.44
C ALA A 46 -8.69 -2.51 10.76
N ASP A 47 -8.23 -2.12 11.94
CA ASP A 47 -6.88 -2.39 12.46
C ASP A 47 -5.78 -1.96 11.47
N THR A 48 -5.93 -0.76 10.90
CA THR A 48 -5.00 -0.23 9.89
C THR A 48 -4.24 0.98 10.44
N GLN A 49 -2.92 0.96 10.23
CA GLN A 49 -2.01 2.06 10.54
C GLN A 49 -1.30 2.52 9.29
N ALA A 50 -1.40 3.81 8.98
CA ALA A 50 -0.73 4.42 7.85
C ALA A 50 -0.25 5.83 8.16
N GLN A 51 0.89 6.18 7.59
CA GLN A 51 1.43 7.53 7.58
C GLN A 51 1.49 8.04 6.14
N VAL A 52 0.94 9.22 5.91
CA VAL A 52 0.97 9.92 4.63
C VAL A 52 1.97 11.05 4.70
N THR A 53 2.81 11.17 3.69
CA THR A 53 3.76 12.27 3.54
C THR A 53 3.75 12.73 2.09
N LEU A 54 3.36 13.97 1.86
CA LEU A 54 3.41 14.58 0.53
C LEU A 54 4.64 15.48 0.44
N TYR A 55 5.39 15.32 -0.64
CA TYR A 55 6.55 16.13 -1.00
C TYR A 55 6.24 16.96 -2.25
N ARG A 56 7.16 17.81 -2.64
CA ARG A 56 7.02 18.60 -3.86
C ARG A 56 7.18 17.77 -5.12
N ASP A 57 8.02 16.73 -5.04
CA ASP A 57 8.42 15.85 -6.15
C ASP A 57 7.76 14.47 -6.12
N ARG A 58 7.15 14.07 -5.02
CA ARG A 58 6.55 12.73 -4.84
C ARG A 58 5.49 12.72 -3.74
N ARG A 59 4.74 11.64 -3.69
CA ARG A 59 3.72 11.36 -2.67
C ARG A 59 4.01 9.99 -2.06
N GLU A 60 4.05 9.89 -0.75
CA GLU A 60 4.38 8.65 -0.06
C GLU A 60 3.31 8.28 0.97
N VAL A 61 2.96 7.00 1.02
CA VAL A 61 2.17 6.40 2.10
C VAL A 61 2.93 5.20 2.64
N ARG A 62 3.15 5.19 3.93
CA ARG A 62 3.76 4.06 4.65
C ARG A 62 2.67 3.31 5.40
N ILE A 63 2.54 2.01 5.13
CA ILE A 63 1.63 1.11 5.85
C ILE A 63 2.46 0.26 6.81
N THR A 64 2.12 0.33 8.09
CA THR A 64 2.77 -0.49 9.13
C THR A 64 1.92 -1.67 9.56
N GLN A 65 0.60 -1.60 9.33
CA GLN A 65 -0.37 -2.65 9.65
C GLN A 65 -1.65 -2.42 8.84
N GLY A 66 -2.34 -3.50 8.47
CA GLY A 66 -3.72 -3.49 7.97
C GLY A 66 -3.84 -3.51 6.45
N GLN A 67 -4.94 -2.96 5.94
CA GLN A 67 -5.29 -2.96 4.53
C GLN A 67 -5.87 -1.62 4.10
N ILE A 68 -5.44 -1.14 2.94
CA ILE A 68 -5.92 0.11 2.35
C ILE A 68 -6.28 -0.13 0.88
N LEU A 69 -7.45 0.38 0.47
CA LEU A 69 -7.77 0.58 -0.93
C LEU A 69 -7.45 2.03 -1.29
N PHE A 70 -6.61 2.19 -2.28
CA PHE A 70 -6.18 3.45 -2.85
C PHE A 70 -6.99 3.78 -4.11
N ALA A 71 -7.49 5.00 -4.21
CA ALA A 71 -7.93 5.60 -5.46
C ALA A 71 -7.05 6.84 -5.68
N VAL A 72 -5.91 6.63 -6.34
CA VAL A 72 -4.88 7.66 -6.49
C VAL A 72 -5.24 8.62 -7.60
N ALA A 73 -5.25 9.92 -7.29
CA ALA A 73 -5.42 10.98 -8.27
C ALA A 73 -4.26 10.97 -9.28
N PRO A 74 -4.53 11.01 -10.60
CA PRO A 74 -3.50 11.07 -11.62
C PRO A 74 -2.62 12.30 -11.46
N ASP A 75 -1.30 12.09 -11.37
CA ASP A 75 -0.30 13.16 -11.34
C ASP A 75 1.04 12.60 -11.81
N SER A 76 1.39 12.92 -13.05
CA SER A 76 2.64 12.45 -13.68
C SER A 76 3.89 13.16 -13.16
N ALA A 77 3.74 14.35 -12.59
CA ALA A 77 4.85 15.13 -12.04
C ALA A 77 5.28 14.62 -10.65
N ARG A 78 4.34 14.01 -9.91
CA ARG A 78 4.59 13.51 -8.56
C ARG A 78 4.13 12.05 -8.45
N PRO A 79 5.02 11.08 -8.67
CA PRO A 79 4.70 9.68 -8.51
C PRO A 79 4.20 9.37 -7.09
N PHE A 80 3.29 8.42 -6.98
CA PHE A 80 2.75 7.97 -5.71
C PHE A 80 3.41 6.65 -5.30
N HIS A 81 4.02 6.63 -4.13
CA HIS A 81 4.71 5.48 -3.58
C HIS A 81 3.98 4.96 -2.34
N VAL A 82 3.75 3.66 -2.28
CA VAL A 82 3.32 2.98 -1.06
C VAL A 82 4.48 2.13 -0.56
N LEU A 83 4.94 2.44 0.64
CA LEU A 83 5.98 1.70 1.35
C LEU A 83 5.28 0.75 2.34
N VAL A 84 5.45 -0.54 2.13
CA VAL A 84 4.73 -1.55 2.89
C VAL A 84 5.65 -2.72 3.21
N GLY A 85 6.10 -2.79 4.46
CA GLY A 85 7.04 -3.83 4.89
C GLY A 85 8.19 -4.03 3.89
N PRO A 86 8.27 -5.22 3.26
CA PRO A 86 9.34 -5.58 2.33
C PRO A 86 9.14 -5.04 0.90
N ALA A 87 8.06 -4.29 0.62
CA ALA A 87 7.70 -3.89 -0.73
C ALA A 87 7.58 -2.38 -0.90
N ARG A 88 7.91 -1.92 -2.11
CA ARG A 88 7.62 -0.58 -2.61
C ARG A 88 6.70 -0.68 -3.83
N VAL A 89 5.55 -0.03 -3.75
CA VAL A 89 4.56 0.04 -4.82
C VAL A 89 4.58 1.44 -5.41
N THR A 90 4.67 1.56 -6.74
CA THR A 90 4.72 2.85 -7.44
C THR A 90 3.61 2.93 -8.47
N VAL A 91 2.85 4.04 -8.46
CA VAL A 91 1.75 4.29 -9.38
C VAL A 91 1.70 5.76 -9.82
N GLY A 92 1.05 6.05 -10.95
CA GLY A 92 0.81 7.41 -11.44
C GLY A 92 -0.64 7.89 -11.24
N GLY A 93 -1.60 6.97 -11.22
CA GLY A 93 -3.03 7.22 -11.05
C GLY A 93 -3.77 5.89 -11.25
N THR A 94 -4.13 5.23 -10.16
CA THR A 94 -4.49 3.80 -10.17
C THR A 94 -5.42 3.50 -9.01
N ARG A 95 -6.31 2.54 -9.20
CA ARG A 95 -7.13 1.99 -8.12
C ARG A 95 -6.62 0.60 -7.75
N PHE A 96 -6.08 0.44 -6.54
CA PHE A 96 -5.46 -0.79 -6.09
C PHE A 96 -5.55 -0.96 -4.58
N SER A 97 -5.44 -2.18 -4.11
CA SER A 97 -5.44 -2.53 -2.69
C SER A 97 -4.06 -3.03 -2.28
N VAL A 98 -3.64 -2.60 -1.10
CA VAL A 98 -2.44 -3.11 -0.45
C VAL A 98 -2.83 -3.60 0.93
N ARG A 99 -2.40 -4.82 1.26
CA ARG A 99 -2.57 -5.43 2.58
C ARG A 99 -1.21 -5.81 3.14
N TYR A 100 -1.00 -5.50 4.39
CA TYR A 100 0.20 -5.86 5.13
C TYR A 100 -0.16 -6.42 6.50
N ARG A 101 0.51 -7.49 6.89
CA ARG A 101 0.37 -8.08 8.22
C ARG A 101 1.71 -8.02 8.93
N ALA A 102 1.75 -7.30 10.05
CA ALA A 102 2.92 -7.26 10.91
C ALA A 102 3.02 -8.49 11.81
N THR A 103 1.90 -9.18 12.07
CA THR A 103 1.80 -10.33 12.98
C THR A 103 0.96 -11.45 12.36
N GLY A 104 1.03 -12.66 12.93
CA GLY A 104 0.29 -13.84 12.45
C GLY A 104 1.11 -14.72 11.51
N MET A 105 0.47 -15.71 10.88
CA MET A 105 1.14 -16.68 10.00
C MET A 105 1.72 -16.07 8.72
N GLU A 106 1.12 -14.97 8.24
CA GLU A 106 1.62 -14.20 7.09
C GLU A 106 2.43 -12.97 7.53
N ALA A 107 2.99 -12.98 8.74
CA ALA A 107 3.73 -11.84 9.28
C ALA A 107 4.86 -11.40 8.34
N GLY A 108 4.96 -10.09 8.13
CA GLY A 108 5.97 -9.50 7.27
C GLY A 108 5.67 -9.57 5.78
N SER A 109 4.58 -10.23 5.34
CA SER A 109 4.21 -10.30 3.93
C SER A 109 3.27 -9.16 3.50
N ALA A 110 3.40 -8.73 2.25
CA ALA A 110 2.52 -7.76 1.63
C ALA A 110 1.77 -8.39 0.45
N LYS A 111 0.50 -8.02 0.27
CA LYS A 111 -0.31 -8.41 -0.90
C LYS A 111 -0.78 -7.16 -1.62
N VAL A 112 -0.56 -7.13 -2.94
CA VAL A 112 -0.97 -6.03 -3.82
C VAL A 112 -1.95 -6.56 -4.85
N ALA A 113 -3.08 -5.90 -5.05
CA ALA A 113 -4.10 -6.28 -6.03
C ALA A 113 -4.60 -5.04 -6.77
N VAL A 114 -4.66 -5.09 -8.09
CA VAL A 114 -4.99 -3.95 -8.96
C VAL A 114 -6.42 -4.04 -9.43
N GLN A 115 -7.21 -3.02 -9.11
CA GLN A 115 -8.60 -2.90 -9.56
C GLN A 115 -8.67 -2.19 -10.93
N GLU A 116 -7.93 -1.08 -11.08
CA GLU A 116 -7.89 -0.27 -12.30
C GLU A 116 -6.49 0.31 -12.50
N GLY A 117 -6.02 0.41 -13.76
CA GLY A 117 -4.75 1.02 -14.13
C GLY A 117 -3.55 0.08 -14.02
N HIS A 118 -2.39 0.64 -13.72
CA HIS A 118 -1.10 -0.07 -13.72
C HIS A 118 -0.35 0.20 -12.42
N VAL A 119 0.28 -0.83 -11.88
CA VAL A 119 1.06 -0.77 -10.65
C VAL A 119 2.42 -1.40 -10.89
N ARG A 120 3.48 -0.79 -10.38
CA ARG A 120 4.82 -1.36 -10.35
C ARG A 120 5.17 -1.72 -8.92
N VAL A 121 5.53 -2.98 -8.69
CA VAL A 121 5.91 -3.51 -7.37
C VAL A 121 7.38 -3.91 -7.40
N ALA A 122 8.15 -3.44 -6.45
CA ALA A 122 9.56 -3.79 -6.26
C ALA A 122 9.81 -4.20 -4.82
N GLY A 123 10.89 -4.93 -4.58
CA GLY A 123 11.42 -5.12 -3.23
C GLY A 123 11.79 -3.78 -2.60
N ALA A 124 11.60 -3.63 -1.30
CA ALA A 124 12.04 -2.44 -0.57
C ALA A 124 13.57 -2.41 -0.45
N GLN A 125 14.15 -1.21 -0.37
CA GLN A 125 15.58 -1.05 -0.12
C GLN A 125 15.96 -1.74 1.20
N GLY A 126 17.07 -2.46 1.17
CA GLY A 126 17.55 -3.23 2.33
C GLY A 126 16.97 -4.64 2.44
N THR A 127 16.14 -5.08 1.49
CA THR A 127 15.70 -6.48 1.37
C THR A 127 16.60 -7.25 0.42
N ALA A 128 16.61 -8.59 0.54
CA ALA A 128 17.38 -9.47 -0.34
C ALA A 128 16.98 -9.35 -1.83
N ALA A 129 15.80 -8.82 -2.11
CA ALA A 129 15.26 -8.65 -3.46
C ALA A 129 15.20 -7.16 -3.91
N ALA A 130 15.94 -6.27 -3.24
CA ALA A 130 15.95 -4.85 -3.59
C ALA A 130 16.42 -4.58 -5.03
N ASP A 131 17.35 -5.41 -5.53
CA ASP A 131 17.94 -5.32 -6.88
C ASP A 131 17.17 -6.16 -7.92
N ALA A 132 16.13 -6.89 -7.50
CA ALA A 132 15.31 -7.66 -8.43
C ALA A 132 14.48 -6.74 -9.34
N ALA A 133 14.26 -7.18 -10.58
CA ALA A 133 13.42 -6.42 -11.51
C ALA A 133 12.01 -6.23 -10.94
N PRO A 134 11.46 -5.01 -11.01
CA PRO A 134 10.11 -4.74 -10.53
C PRO A 134 9.06 -5.48 -11.37
N ALA A 135 8.04 -6.02 -10.71
CA ALA A 135 6.89 -6.61 -11.38
C ALA A 135 5.89 -5.50 -11.78
N ALA A 136 5.38 -5.56 -13.00
CA ALA A 136 4.28 -4.73 -13.46
C ALA A 136 2.97 -5.51 -13.33
N LEU A 137 1.96 -4.89 -12.72
CA LEU A 137 0.61 -5.45 -12.60
C LEU A 137 -0.37 -4.55 -13.35
N VAL A 138 -1.36 -5.18 -13.96
CA VAL A 138 -2.49 -4.50 -14.60
C VAL A 138 -3.79 -4.84 -13.85
N ALA A 139 -4.89 -4.20 -14.24
CA ALA A 139 -6.21 -4.46 -13.67
C ALA A 139 -6.53 -5.97 -13.69
N GLY A 140 -7.08 -6.50 -12.60
CA GLY A 140 -7.39 -7.92 -12.43
C GLY A 140 -6.20 -8.81 -12.07
N GLN A 141 -5.06 -8.22 -11.69
CA GLN A 141 -3.89 -8.96 -11.24
C GLN A 141 -3.53 -8.65 -9.79
N ALA A 142 -2.95 -9.65 -9.14
CA ALA A 142 -2.41 -9.53 -7.79
C ALA A 142 -1.11 -10.30 -7.66
N LEU A 143 -0.27 -9.87 -6.70
CA LEU A 143 0.89 -10.62 -6.24
C LEU A 143 1.09 -10.47 -4.73
N SER A 144 1.81 -11.42 -4.15
CA SER A 144 2.27 -11.34 -2.78
C SER A 144 3.77 -11.12 -2.74
N VAL A 145 4.24 -10.36 -1.75
CA VAL A 145 5.66 -10.13 -1.49
C VAL A 145 5.99 -10.79 -0.17
N SER A 146 7.00 -11.66 -0.16
CA SER A 146 7.45 -12.35 1.05
C SER A 146 8.11 -11.39 2.05
N PRO A 147 8.30 -11.77 3.32
CA PRO A 147 9.04 -10.95 4.29
C PRO A 147 10.46 -10.62 3.86
N ALA A 148 11.09 -11.45 3.03
CA ALA A 148 12.42 -11.21 2.46
C ALA A 148 12.41 -10.25 1.24
N GLY A 149 11.23 -9.74 0.84
CA GLY A 149 11.08 -8.85 -0.32
C GLY A 149 10.95 -9.57 -1.66
N VAL A 150 10.92 -10.90 -1.67
CA VAL A 150 10.80 -11.68 -2.91
C VAL A 150 9.38 -11.56 -3.46
N LEU A 151 9.29 -11.18 -4.72
CA LEU A 151 8.01 -11.06 -5.43
C LEU A 151 7.50 -12.45 -5.80
N GLY A 152 6.29 -12.78 -5.38
CA GLY A 152 5.60 -14.02 -5.75
C GLY A 152 5.06 -13.97 -7.17
N PRO A 153 4.45 -15.07 -7.64
CA PRO A 153 3.85 -15.12 -8.96
C PRO A 153 2.66 -14.17 -9.07
N VAL A 154 2.48 -13.61 -10.26
CA VAL A 154 1.29 -12.83 -10.60
C VAL A 154 0.10 -13.77 -10.75
N SER A 155 -0.97 -13.50 -10.05
CA SER A 155 -2.23 -14.27 -10.08
C SER A 155 -3.37 -13.41 -10.59
N ALA A 156 -4.34 -14.02 -11.26
CA ALA A 156 -5.57 -13.36 -11.67
C ALA A 156 -6.50 -13.18 -10.45
N VAL A 157 -7.15 -12.02 -10.35
CA VAL A 157 -8.14 -11.71 -9.33
C VAL A 157 -9.29 -10.94 -9.97
N ALA A 158 -10.53 -11.29 -9.65
CA ALA A 158 -11.68 -10.53 -10.15
C ALA A 158 -11.64 -9.09 -9.57
N PRO A 159 -11.62 -8.02 -10.39
CA PRO A 159 -11.56 -6.64 -9.89
C PRO A 159 -12.66 -6.31 -8.88
N GLY A 160 -13.85 -6.88 -9.06
CA GLY A 160 -14.99 -6.72 -8.14
C GLY A 160 -14.82 -7.40 -6.78
N SER A 161 -13.88 -8.35 -6.65
CA SER A 161 -13.56 -9.01 -5.38
C SER A 161 -12.51 -8.25 -4.56
N ILE A 162 -11.84 -7.28 -5.16
CA ILE A 162 -10.84 -6.47 -4.48
C ILE A 162 -11.54 -5.53 -3.50
N ALA A 163 -11.12 -5.57 -2.24
CA ALA A 163 -11.66 -4.76 -1.15
C ALA A 163 -13.17 -4.94 -0.89
N LEU A 164 -13.67 -6.18 -0.93
CA LEU A 164 -15.05 -6.56 -0.55
C LEU A 164 -15.39 -6.15 0.90
N TRP A 165 -14.41 -6.03 1.78
CA TRP A 165 -14.57 -5.57 3.15
C TRP A 165 -15.28 -4.20 3.24
N ARG A 166 -15.14 -3.33 2.24
CA ARG A 166 -15.86 -2.05 2.16
C ARG A 166 -17.38 -2.23 2.09
N LYS A 167 -17.82 -3.37 1.58
CA LYS A 167 -19.25 -3.78 1.53
C LYS A 167 -19.63 -4.65 2.73
N GLY A 168 -18.76 -4.78 3.71
CA GLY A 168 -18.96 -5.66 4.84
C GLY A 168 -18.87 -7.16 4.51
N LEU A 169 -18.32 -7.50 3.34
CA LEU A 169 -18.15 -8.89 2.90
C LEU A 169 -16.69 -9.31 3.09
N ILE A 170 -16.50 -10.48 3.67
CA ILE A 170 -15.18 -11.12 3.77
C ILE A 170 -15.25 -12.38 2.91
N ARG A 171 -14.34 -12.50 1.95
CA ARG A 171 -14.20 -13.67 1.11
C ARG A 171 -12.96 -14.44 1.54
N PHE A 172 -13.13 -15.71 1.85
CA PHE A 172 -12.06 -16.64 2.11
C PHE A 172 -11.91 -17.57 0.91
N GLU A 173 -10.77 -17.53 0.26
CA GLU A 173 -10.42 -18.45 -0.83
C GLU A 173 -9.15 -19.19 -0.43
N ASN A 174 -9.24 -20.50 -0.25
CA ASN A 174 -8.13 -21.37 0.19
C ASN A 174 -7.36 -20.83 1.41
N THR A 175 -8.07 -20.14 2.31
CA THR A 175 -7.46 -19.54 3.51
C THR A 175 -7.51 -20.56 4.62
N PRO A 176 -6.39 -20.89 5.31
CA PRO A 176 -6.40 -21.73 6.49
C PRO A 176 -7.38 -21.19 7.54
N LEU A 177 -8.07 -22.09 8.25
CA LEU A 177 -9.08 -21.73 9.26
C LEU A 177 -8.53 -20.76 10.31
N ALA A 178 -7.27 -20.90 10.71
CA ALA A 178 -6.62 -19.99 11.65
C ALA A 178 -6.55 -18.54 11.13
N ASP A 179 -6.25 -18.35 9.83
CA ASP A 179 -6.21 -17.03 9.21
C ASP A 179 -7.61 -16.48 8.93
N ALA A 180 -8.56 -17.37 8.62
CA ALA A 180 -9.97 -17.00 8.48
C ALA A 180 -10.53 -16.48 9.80
N TRP A 181 -10.23 -17.15 10.91
CA TRP A 181 -10.63 -16.74 12.26
C TRP A 181 -10.01 -15.40 12.68
N TRP A 182 -8.71 -15.21 12.40
CA TRP A 182 -8.04 -13.95 12.67
C TRP A 182 -8.63 -12.78 11.87
N ASN A 183 -8.90 -12.98 10.58
CA ASN A 183 -9.55 -11.99 9.75
C ASN A 183 -10.95 -11.63 10.26
N TRP A 184 -11.72 -12.64 10.68
CA TRP A 184 -13.04 -12.47 11.26
C TRP A 184 -12.99 -11.66 12.56
N SER A 185 -12.09 -11.99 13.47
CA SER A 185 -11.95 -11.32 14.76
C SER A 185 -11.49 -9.86 14.62
N ALA A 186 -10.68 -9.54 13.60
CA ALA A 186 -10.24 -8.19 13.32
C ALA A 186 -11.39 -7.26 12.87
N THR A 187 -12.45 -7.80 12.25
CA THR A 187 -13.62 -7.01 11.82
C THR A 187 -14.58 -6.64 12.94
N GLY A 188 -14.35 -7.10 14.18
CA GLY A 188 -15.19 -6.79 15.35
C GLY A 188 -16.61 -7.36 15.32
N ARG A 189 -16.90 -8.31 14.41
CA ARG A 189 -18.19 -9.00 14.38
C ARG A 189 -18.18 -10.14 15.40
N PRO A 190 -19.22 -10.24 16.27
CA PRO A 190 -19.31 -11.36 17.20
C PRO A 190 -19.45 -12.67 16.42
N ALA A 191 -18.72 -13.71 16.85
CA ALA A 191 -18.97 -15.08 16.42
C ALA A 191 -20.24 -15.56 17.14
N TRP A 192 -21.31 -15.74 16.42
CA TRP A 192 -22.51 -16.47 16.87
C TRP A 192 -22.41 -17.88 16.37
#